data_cb113cd77be6dfef04e338a24fac6438
#
_entry.id   cb113cd77be6dfef04e338a24fac6438
#
_cell.length_a   1.000
_cell.length_b   1.000
_cell.length_c   1.000
_cell.angle_alpha   90.00
_cell.angle_beta   90.00
_cell.angle_gamma   90.00
#
_symmetry.space_group_name_H-M   'P 1'
#
loop_
_entity.id
_entity.type
_entity.pdbx_description
1 polymer ?
#
loop_
_entity_poly.entity_id
_entity_poly.type
_entity_poly.pdbx_seq_one_letter_code
_entity_poly.pdbx_strand_id
1 'polypeptide(L)'
;MLDGNGEDLNDTSNSNFYTLYSRLGLDVAGPKLGTAKTSAKVEADFRGSGTSYSTIRLRHAYFNLDWGKSAVLVGQTWHPLFGDVSPQILNLSVGAPFQPFSRAPQIRYRFNNKHLQLTGALVWQSQYLSQGPAGKSQEYIKKSNIPEIYVGADYKNGGFLAGAGIEMISLKPRTQSSWEETTLDPTTNSTISIPHTYKVDERITTLSYEAHVKYTNKNWFIGAKSVLGSNLTQASGLGGFGIKHIDNKTKEQEYTPIRFSSSWLNVVYGQKWKPGIFVGYAKNLGTSDELVSEKLYGTGTNLDKLVTAGAELTYNVPHWKFGVEYTLSSAWYGKLDKSDGKIIDTHSVSNNRIVAVAMFMF
;
A
#
# COMPACT_ATOMS: atom_id res chain seq x y z
N MET A 1 14.97 -13.18 15.12
CA MET A 1 15.40 -13.05 16.54
C MET A 1 16.08 -14.35 16.89
N LEU A 2 17.33 -14.31 17.38
CA LEU A 2 18.07 -15.51 17.74
C LEU A 2 17.87 -15.84 19.22
N ASP A 3 17.80 -17.12 19.54
CA ASP A 3 17.83 -17.62 20.91
C ASP A 3 19.25 -17.60 21.50
N GLY A 4 19.42 -18.12 22.73
CA GLY A 4 20.73 -18.20 23.40
C GLY A 4 21.75 -19.13 22.73
N ASN A 5 21.31 -19.98 21.79
CA ASN A 5 22.14 -20.91 21.02
C ASN A 5 22.42 -20.39 19.60
N GLY A 6 21.83 -19.25 19.22
CA GLY A 6 21.97 -18.65 17.88
C GLY A 6 20.95 -19.18 16.86
N GLU A 7 19.91 -19.90 17.28
CA GLU A 7 18.83 -20.37 16.41
C GLU A 7 17.76 -19.30 16.22
N ASP A 8 17.14 -19.21 15.03
CA ASP A 8 16.09 -18.24 14.77
C ASP A 8 14.76 -18.69 15.38
N LEU A 9 14.30 -17.97 16.40
CA LEU A 9 13.01 -18.20 17.08
C LEU A 9 11.79 -18.15 16.16
N ASN A 10 11.92 -17.58 14.95
CA ASN A 10 10.84 -17.51 13.96
C ASN A 10 10.93 -18.62 12.90
N ASP A 11 11.96 -19.48 12.93
CA ASP A 11 12.08 -20.64 12.04
C ASP A 11 11.17 -21.78 12.49
N THR A 12 9.86 -21.54 12.39
CA THR A 12 8.82 -22.50 12.78
C THR A 12 7.81 -22.68 11.67
N SER A 13 7.46 -23.95 11.40
CA SER A 13 6.36 -24.27 10.47
C SER A 13 5.02 -23.96 11.12
N ASN A 14 4.11 -23.36 10.34
CA ASN A 14 2.73 -23.18 10.75
C ASN A 14 1.77 -23.48 9.61
N SER A 15 0.53 -23.82 9.95
CA SER A 15 -0.54 -24.02 8.96
C SER A 15 -1.81 -23.33 9.42
N ASN A 16 -2.62 -22.88 8.46
CA ASN A 16 -3.90 -22.27 8.76
C ASN A 16 -4.92 -22.56 7.65
N PHE A 17 -6.20 -22.55 8.02
CA PHE A 17 -7.32 -22.70 7.10
C PHE A 17 -8.26 -21.50 7.23
N TYR A 18 -8.58 -20.85 6.12
CA TYR A 18 -9.41 -19.65 6.09
C TYR A 18 -10.54 -19.75 5.09
N THR A 19 -11.71 -19.22 5.47
CA THR A 19 -12.85 -18.96 4.59
C THR A 19 -13.01 -17.46 4.30
N LEU A 20 -12.00 -16.66 4.60
CA LEU A 20 -12.02 -15.20 4.58
C LEU A 20 -12.18 -14.59 3.18
N TYR A 21 -12.04 -15.38 2.13
CA TYR A 21 -12.24 -14.93 0.75
C TYR A 21 -13.73 -14.90 0.35
N SER A 22 -14.64 -15.33 1.25
CA SER A 22 -16.08 -15.22 1.04
C SER A 22 -16.48 -13.76 0.89
N ARG A 23 -17.19 -13.45 -0.21
CA ARG A 23 -17.60 -12.10 -0.57
C ARG A 23 -19.07 -12.06 -0.92
N LEU A 24 -19.72 -11.00 -0.49
CA LEU A 24 -21.08 -10.66 -0.89
C LEU A 24 -21.06 -9.30 -1.58
N GLY A 25 -21.67 -9.21 -2.73
CA GLY A 25 -21.70 -7.99 -3.53
C GLY A 25 -23.05 -7.76 -4.19
N LEU A 26 -23.36 -6.49 -4.39
CA LEU A 26 -24.53 -6.02 -5.11
C LEU A 26 -24.07 -4.98 -6.12
N ASP A 27 -24.34 -5.25 -7.41
CA ASP A 27 -24.17 -4.31 -8.50
C ASP A 27 -25.55 -3.80 -8.93
N VAL A 28 -25.75 -2.49 -8.92
CA VAL A 28 -27.03 -1.84 -9.19
C VAL A 28 -26.93 -0.96 -10.42
N ALA A 29 -27.81 -1.15 -11.40
CA ALA A 29 -28.07 -0.19 -12.46
C ALA A 29 -29.17 0.77 -12.00
N GLY A 30 -28.87 2.07 -11.94
CA GLY A 30 -29.79 3.09 -11.47
C GLY A 30 -30.52 3.82 -12.63
N PRO A 31 -31.49 4.69 -12.30
CA PRO A 31 -32.10 5.56 -13.28
C PRO A 31 -31.09 6.56 -13.84
N LYS A 32 -31.32 7.06 -15.04
CA LYS A 32 -30.46 8.11 -15.60
C LYS A 32 -30.54 9.40 -14.78
N LEU A 33 -29.39 10.05 -14.59
CA LEU A 33 -29.31 11.40 -14.05
C LEU A 33 -28.93 12.36 -15.19
N GLY A 34 -29.92 13.06 -15.73
CA GLY A 34 -29.74 13.80 -16.98
C GLY A 34 -29.33 12.86 -18.11
N THR A 35 -28.15 13.07 -18.72
CA THR A 35 -27.59 12.22 -19.77
C THR A 35 -26.68 11.10 -19.22
N ALA A 36 -26.33 11.13 -17.94
CA ALA A 36 -25.48 10.13 -17.33
C ALA A 36 -26.23 8.80 -17.09
N LYS A 37 -25.57 7.68 -17.42
CA LYS A 37 -25.93 6.36 -16.88
C LYS A 37 -25.43 6.27 -15.46
N THR A 38 -26.27 5.79 -14.53
CA THR A 38 -25.90 5.64 -13.13
C THR A 38 -25.74 4.17 -12.77
N SER A 39 -24.76 3.88 -11.96
CA SER A 39 -24.58 2.56 -11.35
C SER A 39 -24.04 2.70 -9.93
N ALA A 40 -24.24 1.69 -9.11
CA ALA A 40 -23.65 1.60 -7.78
C ALA A 40 -23.15 0.19 -7.50
N LYS A 41 -22.16 0.08 -6.63
CA LYS A 41 -21.64 -1.21 -6.15
C LYS A 41 -21.46 -1.16 -4.65
N VAL A 42 -21.93 -2.22 -3.97
CA VAL A 42 -21.59 -2.52 -2.59
C VAL A 42 -21.00 -3.92 -2.53
N GLU A 43 -19.84 -4.08 -1.88
CA GLU A 43 -19.20 -5.38 -1.70
C GLU A 43 -18.58 -5.45 -0.30
N ALA A 44 -18.77 -6.58 0.38
CA ALA A 44 -18.17 -6.88 1.68
C ALA A 44 -17.44 -8.23 1.66
N ASP A 45 -16.45 -8.39 2.52
CA ASP A 45 -15.80 -9.66 2.84
C ASP A 45 -15.76 -9.89 4.36
N PHE A 46 -15.34 -11.10 4.77
CA PHE A 46 -15.26 -11.49 6.17
C PHE A 46 -13.82 -11.47 6.71
N ARG A 47 -12.92 -10.69 6.10
CA ARG A 47 -11.51 -10.66 6.50
C ARG A 47 -11.27 -9.80 7.76
N GLY A 48 -12.19 -8.93 8.15
CA GLY A 48 -12.05 -8.05 9.30
C GLY A 48 -10.85 -7.10 9.20
N SER A 49 -10.29 -6.73 10.34
CA SER A 49 -9.05 -5.97 10.46
C SER A 49 -8.20 -6.54 11.62
N GLY A 50 -6.87 -6.45 11.49
CA GLY A 50 -5.96 -7.02 12.49
C GLY A 50 -6.13 -8.53 12.65
N THR A 51 -6.32 -8.99 13.87
CA THR A 51 -6.56 -10.40 14.25
C THR A 51 -8.03 -10.78 14.36
N SER A 52 -8.95 -9.83 14.11
CA SER A 52 -10.41 -10.05 14.17
C SER A 52 -10.91 -10.70 12.89
N TYR A 53 -10.64 -11.98 12.71
CA TYR A 53 -11.17 -12.78 11.62
C TYR A 53 -12.68 -12.96 11.76
N SER A 54 -13.38 -13.13 10.64
CA SER A 54 -14.85 -13.25 10.53
C SER A 54 -15.63 -11.95 10.75
N THR A 55 -14.97 -10.82 11.01
CA THR A 55 -15.64 -9.52 11.03
C THR A 55 -15.91 -9.03 9.61
N ILE A 56 -17.13 -8.59 9.35
CA ILE A 56 -17.52 -8.02 8.05
C ILE A 56 -16.69 -6.75 7.78
N ARG A 57 -16.14 -6.67 6.58
CA ARG A 57 -15.38 -5.51 6.12
C ARG A 57 -15.95 -5.00 4.80
N LEU A 58 -16.26 -3.69 4.76
CA LEU A 58 -16.68 -3.03 3.53
C LEU A 58 -15.49 -2.95 2.56
N ARG A 59 -15.66 -3.49 1.35
CA ARG A 59 -14.66 -3.44 0.27
C ARG A 59 -14.94 -2.30 -0.69
N HIS A 60 -16.12 -2.34 -1.27
CA HIS A 60 -16.58 -1.35 -2.23
C HIS A 60 -17.92 -0.78 -1.76
N ALA A 61 -18.08 0.54 -1.84
CA ALA A 61 -19.33 1.25 -1.68
C ALA A 61 -19.21 2.56 -2.45
N TYR A 62 -19.69 2.56 -3.69
CA TYR A 62 -19.59 3.74 -4.55
C TYR A 62 -20.76 3.79 -5.53
N PHE A 63 -21.02 5.00 -6.04
CA PHE A 63 -21.79 5.19 -7.26
C PHE A 63 -20.93 5.75 -8.38
N ASN A 64 -21.37 5.52 -9.61
CA ASN A 64 -20.71 5.97 -10.81
C ASN A 64 -21.70 6.69 -11.74
N LEU A 65 -21.31 7.84 -12.24
CA LEU A 65 -22.01 8.61 -13.27
C LEU A 65 -21.21 8.51 -14.55
N ASP A 66 -21.78 7.95 -15.61
CA ASP A 66 -21.11 7.68 -16.87
C ASP A 66 -21.81 8.39 -18.04
N TRP A 67 -21.11 9.31 -18.69
CA TRP A 67 -21.51 10.05 -19.89
C TRP A 67 -20.92 9.46 -21.17
N GLY A 68 -20.33 8.27 -21.13
CA GLY A 68 -19.67 7.59 -22.24
C GLY A 68 -18.19 7.93 -22.34
N LYS A 69 -17.85 9.16 -22.72
CA LYS A 69 -16.44 9.59 -22.79
C LYS A 69 -15.87 9.97 -21.42
N SER A 70 -16.71 10.38 -20.49
CA SER A 70 -16.30 10.78 -19.15
C SER A 70 -17.13 10.08 -18.09
N ALA A 71 -16.53 9.82 -16.94
CA ALA A 71 -17.21 9.22 -15.80
C ALA A 71 -16.70 9.82 -14.48
N VAL A 72 -17.61 9.94 -13.51
CA VAL A 72 -17.30 10.33 -12.13
C VAL A 72 -17.71 9.21 -11.21
N LEU A 73 -16.78 8.73 -10.40
CA LEU A 73 -17.01 7.76 -9.33
C LEU A 73 -16.86 8.47 -7.98
N VAL A 74 -17.82 8.26 -7.09
CA VAL A 74 -17.78 8.78 -5.72
C VAL A 74 -18.05 7.66 -4.74
N GLY A 75 -17.16 7.48 -3.78
CA GLY A 75 -17.26 6.48 -2.71
C GLY A 75 -16.00 5.65 -2.56
N GLN A 76 -16.10 4.55 -1.81
CA GLN A 76 -14.97 3.68 -1.49
C GLN A 76 -14.75 2.60 -2.54
N THR A 77 -13.54 2.55 -3.10
CA THR A 77 -13.11 1.47 -4.00
C THR A 77 -11.58 1.37 -4.00
N TRP A 78 -11.03 0.55 -4.89
CA TRP A 78 -9.59 0.46 -5.08
C TRP A 78 -8.95 1.83 -5.32
N HIS A 79 -7.87 2.07 -4.61
CA HIS A 79 -7.02 3.25 -4.80
C HIS A 79 -6.51 3.30 -6.26
N PRO A 80 -6.36 4.48 -6.87
CA PRO A 80 -5.88 4.59 -8.25
C PRO A 80 -4.53 3.92 -8.51
N LEU A 81 -3.60 3.94 -7.57
CA LEU A 81 -2.31 3.21 -7.67
C LEU A 81 -2.46 1.68 -7.81
N PHE A 82 -3.55 1.09 -7.26
CA PHE A 82 -3.86 -0.31 -7.55
C PHE A 82 -4.16 -0.49 -9.04
N GLY A 83 -4.94 0.42 -9.61
CA GLY A 83 -5.21 0.57 -11.03
C GLY A 83 -5.90 -0.63 -11.67
N ASP A 84 -5.85 -0.66 -13.00
CA ASP A 84 -6.43 -1.70 -13.86
C ASP A 84 -5.42 -2.85 -14.13
N VAL A 85 -4.19 -2.76 -13.57
CA VAL A 85 -3.12 -3.75 -13.70
C VAL A 85 -2.73 -4.28 -12.32
N SER A 86 -3.08 -5.53 -12.06
CA SER A 86 -2.74 -6.26 -10.84
C SER A 86 -2.38 -7.70 -11.18
N PRO A 87 -1.51 -8.35 -10.39
CA PRO A 87 -1.12 -9.73 -10.67
C PRO A 87 -2.29 -10.71 -10.48
N GLN A 88 -2.31 -11.74 -11.30
CA GLN A 88 -3.21 -12.88 -11.17
C GLN A 88 -2.47 -13.96 -10.37
N ILE A 89 -2.62 -13.97 -9.07
CA ILE A 89 -2.02 -14.91 -8.12
C ILE A 89 -3.04 -15.30 -7.05
N LEU A 90 -2.81 -16.44 -6.38
CA LEU A 90 -3.72 -16.93 -5.34
C LEU A 90 -3.53 -16.22 -4.00
N ASN A 91 -2.38 -15.61 -3.78
CA ASN A 91 -2.09 -14.86 -2.56
C ASN A 91 -3.13 -13.75 -2.34
N LEU A 92 -3.77 -13.77 -1.17
CA LEU A 92 -4.83 -12.82 -0.79
C LEU A 92 -4.37 -11.35 -0.76
N SER A 93 -3.07 -11.11 -0.59
CA SER A 93 -2.48 -9.76 -0.60
C SER A 93 -2.21 -9.24 -2.01
N VAL A 94 -2.51 -10.02 -3.06
CA VAL A 94 -2.41 -9.62 -4.47
C VAL A 94 -1.05 -8.99 -4.79
N GLY A 95 0.05 -9.62 -4.32
CA GLY A 95 1.42 -9.18 -4.60
C GLY A 95 1.92 -7.99 -3.78
N ALA A 96 1.20 -7.52 -2.74
CA ALA A 96 1.77 -6.53 -1.82
C ALA A 96 3.02 -7.09 -1.11
N PRO A 97 4.07 -6.28 -0.88
CA PRO A 97 4.15 -4.82 -1.04
C PRO A 97 4.55 -4.34 -2.45
N PHE A 98 4.78 -5.25 -3.41
CA PHE A 98 5.19 -4.87 -4.78
C PHE A 98 4.03 -4.24 -5.57
N GLN A 99 2.80 -4.74 -5.36
CA GLN A 99 1.57 -4.14 -5.86
C GLN A 99 1.00 -3.21 -4.79
N PRO A 100 0.80 -1.90 -5.07
CA PRO A 100 0.07 -1.02 -4.17
C PRO A 100 -1.31 -1.58 -3.85
N PHE A 101 -1.64 -1.69 -2.58
CA PHE A 101 -2.85 -2.37 -2.12
C PHE A 101 -3.59 -1.52 -1.10
N SER A 102 -4.61 -0.80 -1.55
CA SER A 102 -5.47 0.04 -0.71
C SER A 102 -6.87 0.15 -1.31
N ARG A 103 -7.87 0.29 -0.47
CA ARG A 103 -9.22 0.75 -0.82
C ARG A 103 -9.55 1.95 0.05
N ALA A 104 -10.05 3.00 -0.57
CA ALA A 104 -10.24 4.28 0.08
C ALA A 104 -11.45 5.04 -0.49
N PRO A 105 -12.13 5.87 0.33
CA PRO A 105 -13.10 6.84 -0.16
C PRO A 105 -12.43 7.82 -1.12
N GLN A 106 -13.08 8.12 -2.23
CA GLN A 106 -12.50 8.95 -3.28
C GLN A 106 -13.56 9.59 -4.16
N ILE A 107 -13.17 10.68 -4.81
CA ILE A 107 -13.82 11.26 -5.97
C ILE A 107 -12.86 11.06 -7.13
N ARG A 108 -13.26 10.27 -8.13
CA ARG A 108 -12.44 9.94 -9.29
C ARG A 108 -13.13 10.37 -10.57
N TYR A 109 -12.43 11.14 -11.38
CA TYR A 109 -12.83 11.46 -12.74
C TYR A 109 -12.01 10.62 -13.72
N ARG A 110 -12.68 10.08 -14.75
CA ARG A 110 -12.05 9.40 -15.89
C ARG A 110 -12.53 10.03 -17.18
N PHE A 111 -11.59 10.33 -18.05
CA PHE A 111 -11.86 10.68 -19.43
C PHE A 111 -11.34 9.60 -20.35
N ASN A 112 -12.19 9.09 -21.27
CA ASN A 112 -11.86 8.03 -22.21
C ASN A 112 -12.01 8.54 -23.64
N ASN A 113 -10.96 8.39 -24.43
CA ASN A 113 -11.00 8.58 -25.86
C ASN A 113 -10.41 7.33 -26.51
N LYS A 114 -10.90 6.91 -27.64
CA LYS A 114 -10.57 5.65 -28.38
C LYS A 114 -9.47 4.74 -27.77
N HIS A 115 -8.29 5.29 -27.52
CA HIS A 115 -7.12 4.59 -26.99
C HIS A 115 -6.55 5.21 -25.72
N LEU A 116 -6.96 6.40 -25.36
CA LEU A 116 -6.43 7.14 -24.22
C LEU A 116 -7.46 7.18 -23.09
N GLN A 117 -7.04 6.84 -21.87
CA GLN A 117 -7.78 7.10 -20.65
C GLN A 117 -6.95 8.04 -19.76
N LEU A 118 -7.54 9.14 -19.33
CA LEU A 118 -6.98 10.01 -18.30
C LEU A 118 -7.75 9.80 -17.00
N THR A 119 -7.05 9.75 -15.90
CA THR A 119 -7.63 9.57 -14.56
C THR A 119 -7.13 10.66 -13.63
N GLY A 120 -8.04 11.36 -12.94
CA GLY A 120 -7.74 12.23 -11.81
C GLY A 120 -8.53 11.78 -10.58
N ALA A 121 -7.94 11.79 -9.40
CA ALA A 121 -8.65 11.42 -8.19
C ALA A 121 -8.20 12.20 -6.96
N LEU A 122 -9.17 12.48 -6.08
CA LEU A 122 -8.96 12.92 -4.70
C LEU A 122 -9.31 11.75 -3.79
N VAL A 123 -8.40 11.37 -2.90
CA VAL A 123 -8.51 10.15 -2.10
C VAL A 123 -8.34 10.46 -0.61
N TRP A 124 -9.18 9.86 0.24
CA TRP A 124 -9.12 9.96 1.70
C TRP A 124 -8.84 8.59 2.32
N GLN A 125 -8.08 8.55 3.40
CA GLN A 125 -7.78 7.30 4.09
C GLN A 125 -8.92 6.85 4.99
N SER A 126 -9.20 5.54 5.04
CA SER A 126 -10.18 4.94 5.94
C SER A 126 -9.72 3.59 6.52
N GLN A 127 -9.59 2.55 5.70
CA GLN A 127 -9.18 1.20 6.11
C GLN A 127 -7.66 0.99 6.05
N TYR A 128 -7.01 1.68 5.14
CA TYR A 128 -5.57 1.64 4.92
C TYR A 128 -5.02 3.02 5.29
N LEU A 129 -4.11 3.04 6.24
CA LEU A 129 -3.72 4.25 6.95
C LEU A 129 -2.21 4.47 6.84
N SER A 130 -1.81 5.74 6.77
CA SER A 130 -0.41 6.13 6.85
C SER A 130 0.18 5.85 8.23
N GLN A 131 1.46 5.44 8.25
CA GLN A 131 2.26 5.36 9.46
C GLN A 131 2.71 6.75 9.92
N GLY A 132 2.89 6.89 11.23
CA GLY A 132 3.40 8.12 11.83
C GLY A 132 3.70 7.93 13.32
N PRO A 133 3.88 9.02 14.09
CA PRO A 133 4.29 8.98 15.50
C PRO A 133 3.41 8.13 16.43
N ALA A 134 2.11 8.07 16.17
CA ALA A 134 1.13 7.25 16.91
C ALA A 134 0.78 5.94 16.16
N GLY A 135 1.67 5.42 15.32
CA GLY A 135 1.41 4.25 14.49
C GLY A 135 0.52 4.56 13.28
N LYS A 136 -0.29 3.59 12.85
CA LYS A 136 -1.24 3.78 11.72
C LYS A 136 -2.41 4.65 12.14
N SER A 137 -2.61 5.80 11.46
CA SER A 137 -3.72 6.70 11.78
C SER A 137 -4.16 7.53 10.58
N GLN A 138 -5.48 7.76 10.45
CA GLN A 138 -6.05 8.71 9.49
C GLN A 138 -5.89 10.17 9.94
N GLU A 139 -5.50 10.40 11.20
CA GLU A 139 -5.38 11.74 11.75
C GLU A 139 -4.31 12.58 11.03
N TYR A 140 -3.27 11.94 10.50
CA TYR A 140 -2.20 12.65 9.79
C TYR A 140 -2.71 13.32 8.50
N ILE A 141 -3.52 12.62 7.70
CA ILE A 141 -4.10 13.22 6.49
C ILE A 141 -5.25 14.18 6.83
N LYS A 142 -6.08 13.86 7.82
CA LYS A 142 -7.12 14.80 8.30
C LYS A 142 -6.53 16.14 8.75
N LYS A 143 -5.47 16.10 9.54
CA LYS A 143 -4.81 17.31 10.06
C LYS A 143 -4.03 18.09 8.99
N SER A 144 -3.67 17.44 7.88
CA SER A 144 -3.09 18.13 6.73
C SER A 144 -4.14 18.94 5.94
N ASN A 145 -5.43 18.57 6.02
CA ASN A 145 -6.55 19.12 5.23
C ASN A 145 -6.37 18.98 3.70
N ILE A 146 -5.44 18.15 3.25
CA ILE A 146 -5.15 17.91 1.82
C ILE A 146 -5.40 16.42 1.56
N PRO A 147 -6.36 16.05 0.70
CA PRO A 147 -6.53 14.66 0.28
C PRO A 147 -5.31 14.19 -0.53
N GLU A 148 -5.11 12.89 -0.67
CA GLU A 148 -4.19 12.35 -1.65
C GLU A 148 -4.68 12.73 -3.04
N ILE A 149 -3.75 13.11 -3.92
CA ILE A 149 -4.07 13.53 -5.29
C ILE A 149 -3.37 12.58 -6.26
N TYR A 150 -4.15 11.93 -7.11
CA TYR A 150 -3.61 11.05 -8.15
C TYR A 150 -3.96 11.58 -9.53
N VAL A 151 -2.99 11.52 -10.45
CA VAL A 151 -3.17 11.77 -11.88
C VAL A 151 -2.49 10.65 -12.66
N GLY A 152 -3.19 10.10 -13.65
CA GLY A 152 -2.64 9.04 -14.48
C GLY A 152 -3.16 9.05 -15.90
N ALA A 153 -2.41 8.42 -16.80
CA ALA A 153 -2.76 8.25 -18.20
C ALA A 153 -2.48 6.81 -18.64
N ASP A 154 -3.44 6.21 -19.34
CA ASP A 154 -3.37 4.86 -19.89
C ASP A 154 -3.60 4.89 -21.41
N TYR A 155 -2.79 4.14 -22.14
CA TYR A 155 -3.04 3.76 -23.52
C TYR A 155 -3.64 2.36 -23.56
N LYS A 156 -4.76 2.19 -24.28
CA LYS A 156 -5.48 0.91 -24.41
C LYS A 156 -5.73 0.60 -25.87
N ASN A 157 -5.33 -0.59 -26.32
CA ASN A 157 -5.61 -1.05 -27.68
C ASN A 157 -5.73 -2.58 -27.70
N GLY A 158 -6.94 -3.07 -27.99
CA GLY A 158 -7.23 -4.49 -27.90
C GLY A 158 -6.93 -5.06 -26.50
N GLY A 159 -6.10 -6.11 -26.44
CA GLY A 159 -5.65 -6.71 -25.18
C GLY A 159 -4.47 -6.00 -24.51
N PHE A 160 -3.90 -4.98 -25.12
CA PHE A 160 -2.75 -4.22 -24.61
C PHE A 160 -3.20 -3.00 -23.81
N LEU A 161 -2.57 -2.79 -22.65
CA LEU A 161 -2.70 -1.60 -21.82
C LEU A 161 -1.33 -1.23 -21.30
N ALA A 162 -0.95 0.05 -21.41
CA ALA A 162 0.23 0.61 -20.76
C ALA A 162 -0.10 2.00 -20.23
N GLY A 163 0.41 2.33 -19.06
CA GLY A 163 0.14 3.61 -18.43
C GLY A 163 1.14 4.00 -17.37
N ALA A 164 0.98 5.21 -16.87
CA ALA A 164 1.75 5.77 -15.77
C ALA A 164 0.88 6.72 -14.95
N GLY A 165 1.30 6.93 -13.71
CA GLY A 165 0.62 7.85 -12.80
C GLY A 165 1.56 8.46 -11.76
N ILE A 166 1.08 9.55 -11.20
CA ILE A 166 1.75 10.30 -10.13
C ILE A 166 0.76 10.44 -8.99
N GLU A 167 1.22 10.21 -7.78
CA GLU A 167 0.48 10.44 -6.55
C GLU A 167 1.20 11.43 -5.66
N MET A 168 0.46 12.37 -5.12
CA MET A 168 0.88 13.29 -4.06
C MET A 168 0.16 12.94 -2.77
N ILE A 169 0.92 12.78 -1.69
CA ILE A 169 0.38 12.68 -0.34
C ILE A 169 1.00 13.76 0.54
N SER A 170 0.17 14.41 1.36
CA SER A 170 0.60 15.38 2.37
C SER A 170 0.08 14.97 3.74
N LEU A 171 0.97 14.76 4.69
CA LEU A 171 0.64 14.38 6.06
C LEU A 171 1.11 15.45 7.03
N LYS A 172 0.34 15.65 8.11
CA LYS A 172 0.76 16.43 9.27
C LYS A 172 0.92 15.49 10.47
N PRO A 173 2.17 15.00 10.73
CA PRO A 173 2.41 13.95 11.73
C PRO A 173 2.10 14.37 13.15
N ARG A 174 2.29 15.66 13.49
CA ARG A 174 2.03 16.22 14.83
C ARG A 174 1.36 17.58 14.74
N THR A 175 0.61 17.94 15.78
CA THR A 175 -0.01 19.27 15.95
C THR A 175 0.55 20.00 17.16
N GLN A 176 1.30 19.29 18.00
CA GLN A 176 1.98 19.81 19.17
C GLN A 176 3.26 19.01 19.44
N SER A 177 4.20 19.63 20.08
CA SER A 177 5.36 19.01 20.72
C SER A 177 5.36 19.33 22.19
N SER A 178 5.75 18.37 23.01
CA SER A 178 5.89 18.55 24.46
C SER A 178 7.21 17.99 24.92
N TRP A 179 7.89 18.69 25.79
CA TRP A 179 9.14 18.29 26.42
C TRP A 179 9.27 18.88 27.80
N GLU A 180 10.12 18.31 28.62
CA GLU A 180 10.35 18.75 29.98
C GLU A 180 11.75 19.38 30.10
N GLU A 181 11.83 20.58 30.62
CA GLU A 181 13.07 21.21 31.00
C GLU A 181 13.39 20.84 32.45
N THR A 182 14.55 20.23 32.64
CA THR A 182 15.02 19.84 33.95
C THR A 182 15.97 20.95 34.48
N THR A 183 15.59 21.59 35.58
CA THR A 183 16.39 22.64 36.24
C THR A 183 16.47 22.37 37.74
N LEU A 184 17.44 22.99 38.39
CA LEU A 184 17.52 22.96 39.86
C LEU A 184 16.66 24.08 40.46
N ASP A 185 15.84 23.74 41.43
CA ASP A 185 15.15 24.72 42.26
C ASP A 185 16.19 25.48 43.08
N PRO A 186 16.34 26.81 42.90
CA PRO A 186 17.35 27.57 43.59
C PRO A 186 17.10 27.64 45.10
N THR A 187 15.90 27.30 45.59
CA THR A 187 15.51 27.37 47.00
C THR A 187 15.75 26.05 47.73
N THR A 188 15.42 24.94 47.08
CA THR A 188 15.46 23.61 47.69
C THR A 188 16.63 22.76 47.21
N ASN A 189 17.37 23.21 46.17
CA ASN A 189 18.43 22.48 45.47
C ASN A 189 17.97 21.12 44.95
N SER A 190 16.65 20.91 44.77
CA SER A 190 16.05 19.73 44.19
C SER A 190 15.81 19.94 42.69
N THR A 191 15.81 18.82 41.93
CA THR A 191 15.51 18.85 40.50
C THR A 191 14.00 19.06 40.30
N ILE A 192 13.64 20.09 39.53
CA ILE A 192 12.27 20.36 39.10
C ILE A 192 12.16 20.15 37.58
N SER A 193 11.02 19.68 37.15
CA SER A 193 10.68 19.48 35.73
C SER A 193 9.62 20.51 35.35
N ILE A 194 9.94 21.33 34.35
CA ILE A 194 9.04 22.37 33.80
C ILE A 194 8.54 21.88 32.45
N PRO A 195 7.23 21.59 32.31
CA PRO A 195 6.68 21.13 31.04
C PRO A 195 6.53 22.30 30.07
N HIS A 196 6.98 22.10 28.84
CA HIS A 196 6.79 23.00 27.71
C HIS A 196 5.95 22.34 26.63
N THR A 197 4.96 23.04 26.09
CA THR A 197 4.13 22.57 24.98
C THR A 197 4.00 23.66 23.93
N TYR A 198 4.30 23.30 22.69
CA TYR A 198 4.23 24.21 21.54
C TYR A 198 3.30 23.64 20.47
N LYS A 199 2.54 24.53 19.83
CA LYS A 199 1.85 24.18 18.58
C LYS A 199 2.88 24.02 17.47
N VAL A 200 2.76 22.94 16.68
CA VAL A 200 3.62 22.65 15.52
C VAL A 200 2.79 22.45 14.26
N ASP A 201 3.36 22.75 13.11
CA ASP A 201 2.64 22.71 11.82
C ASP A 201 3.39 22.01 10.68
N GLU A 202 4.57 21.45 10.96
CA GLU A 202 5.38 20.79 9.96
C GLU A 202 4.64 19.62 9.28
N ARG A 203 4.83 19.55 7.97
CA ARG A 203 4.21 18.56 7.10
C ARG A 203 5.26 17.78 6.34
N ILE A 204 4.90 16.57 5.95
CA ILE A 204 5.63 15.81 4.94
C ILE A 204 4.75 15.68 3.71
N THR A 205 5.18 16.30 2.61
CA THR A 205 4.53 16.20 1.29
C THR A 205 5.45 15.46 0.35
N THR A 206 4.95 14.38 -0.27
CA THR A 206 5.74 13.49 -1.11
C THR A 206 5.05 13.20 -2.44
N LEU A 207 5.86 12.93 -3.45
CA LEU A 207 5.42 12.45 -4.75
C LEU A 207 5.88 11.00 -4.95
N SER A 208 4.98 10.19 -5.45
CA SER A 208 5.26 8.81 -5.88
C SER A 208 4.86 8.62 -7.33
N TYR A 209 5.59 7.77 -8.03
CA TYR A 209 5.40 7.53 -9.47
C TYR A 209 5.14 6.04 -9.68
N GLU A 210 4.26 5.74 -10.63
CA GLU A 210 4.04 4.37 -11.05
C GLU A 210 3.99 4.26 -12.57
N ALA A 211 4.41 3.10 -13.10
CA ALA A 211 4.24 2.73 -14.48
C ALA A 211 3.81 1.27 -14.57
N HIS A 212 2.95 0.96 -15.53
CA HIS A 212 2.39 -0.39 -15.65
C HIS A 212 2.13 -0.77 -17.10
N VAL A 213 2.16 -2.08 -17.34
CA VAL A 213 1.81 -2.67 -18.63
C VAL A 213 1.04 -3.97 -18.41
N LYS A 214 0.08 -4.23 -19.28
CA LYS A 214 -0.67 -5.48 -19.33
C LYS A 214 -0.94 -5.87 -20.78
N TYR A 215 -0.75 -7.15 -21.06
CA TYR A 215 -1.25 -7.78 -22.26
C TYR A 215 -2.15 -8.96 -21.90
N THR A 216 -3.33 -9.02 -22.49
CA THR A 216 -4.29 -10.09 -22.25
C THR A 216 -4.92 -10.53 -23.56
N ASN A 217 -4.91 -11.81 -23.82
CA ASN A 217 -5.68 -12.41 -24.90
C ASN A 217 -6.36 -13.70 -24.38
N LYS A 218 -6.88 -14.53 -25.28
CA LYS A 218 -7.58 -15.77 -24.92
C LYS A 218 -6.76 -16.70 -24.02
N ASN A 219 -5.43 -16.75 -24.22
CA ASN A 219 -4.55 -17.71 -23.56
C ASN A 219 -3.53 -17.06 -22.61
N TRP A 220 -3.18 -15.80 -22.82
CA TRP A 220 -2.11 -15.14 -22.08
C TRP A 220 -2.62 -13.99 -21.23
N PHE A 221 -2.10 -13.93 -20.02
CA PHE A 221 -2.02 -12.73 -19.23
C PHE A 221 -0.53 -12.45 -18.94
N ILE A 222 -0.07 -11.27 -19.29
CA ILE A 222 1.25 -10.75 -18.94
C ILE A 222 1.02 -9.38 -18.32
N GLY A 223 1.44 -9.20 -17.07
CA GLY A 223 1.30 -7.93 -16.35
C GLY A 223 2.59 -7.59 -15.62
N ALA A 224 2.93 -6.30 -15.63
CA ALA A 224 4.03 -5.76 -14.86
C ALA A 224 3.68 -4.35 -14.35
N LYS A 225 4.23 -4.00 -13.20
CA LYS A 225 4.15 -2.65 -12.64
C LYS A 225 5.43 -2.34 -11.90
N SER A 226 5.84 -1.08 -11.95
CA SER A 226 6.93 -0.52 -11.17
C SER A 226 6.43 0.73 -10.44
N VAL A 227 6.84 0.89 -9.19
CA VAL A 227 6.49 2.02 -8.33
C VAL A 227 7.76 2.57 -7.72
N LEU A 228 7.99 3.86 -7.91
CA LEU A 228 8.97 4.63 -7.13
C LEU A 228 8.20 5.35 -6.03
N GLY A 229 8.14 4.70 -4.86
CA GLY A 229 7.33 5.14 -3.74
C GLY A 229 8.08 6.04 -2.77
N SER A 230 7.40 7.08 -2.33
CA SER A 230 7.83 7.97 -1.26
C SER A 230 6.72 8.04 -0.21
N ASN A 231 6.90 7.34 0.93
CA ASN A 231 5.92 7.31 2.02
C ASN A 231 4.53 6.76 1.61
N LEU A 232 4.49 5.59 0.94
CA LEU A 232 3.25 4.92 0.48
C LEU A 232 2.73 3.86 1.48
N THR A 233 2.87 4.08 2.78
CA THR A 233 2.48 3.09 3.80
C THR A 233 0.98 2.79 3.82
N GLN A 234 0.12 3.77 3.45
CA GLN A 234 -1.33 3.59 3.28
C GLN A 234 -1.69 2.72 2.06
N ALA A 235 -0.81 2.61 1.10
CA ALA A 235 -0.98 1.70 -0.04
C ALA A 235 -0.32 0.32 0.18
N SER A 236 -0.05 -0.05 1.44
CA SER A 236 0.69 -1.26 1.83
C SER A 236 2.12 -1.30 1.25
N GLY A 237 2.67 -0.15 0.91
CA GLY A 237 4.03 0.02 0.43
C GLY A 237 5.06 -0.02 1.57
N LEU A 238 6.32 -0.21 1.19
CA LEU A 238 7.47 -0.13 2.07
C LEU A 238 7.93 1.33 2.23
N GLY A 239 8.86 1.56 3.18
CA GLY A 239 9.38 2.88 3.50
C GLY A 239 8.52 3.63 4.50
N GLY A 240 8.45 4.93 4.37
CA GLY A 240 7.82 5.85 5.31
C GLY A 240 8.58 7.16 5.35
N PHE A 241 8.90 7.66 6.55
CA PHE A 241 9.68 8.87 6.71
C PHE A 241 10.48 8.88 8.03
N GLY A 242 11.53 9.68 8.06
CA GLY A 242 12.37 9.95 9.22
C GLY A 242 12.45 11.43 9.53
N ILE A 243 13.18 11.78 10.60
CA ILE A 243 13.36 13.13 11.10
C ILE A 243 14.71 13.66 10.61
N LYS A 244 14.69 14.76 9.82
CA LYS A 244 15.90 15.42 9.30
C LYS A 244 16.35 16.61 10.14
N HIS A 245 15.44 17.24 10.89
CA HIS A 245 15.76 18.36 11.77
C HIS A 245 14.80 18.42 12.96
N ILE A 246 15.29 18.92 14.09
CA ILE A 246 14.50 19.18 15.30
C ILE A 246 14.82 20.59 15.77
N ASP A 247 13.82 21.46 15.82
CA ASP A 247 13.98 22.81 16.37
C ASP A 247 14.35 22.74 17.86
N ASN A 248 15.34 23.53 18.25
CA ASN A 248 15.89 23.47 19.61
C ASN A 248 14.93 23.95 20.69
N LYS A 249 14.04 24.91 20.37
CA LYS A 249 13.11 25.54 21.33
C LYS A 249 11.77 24.83 21.36
N THR A 250 11.16 24.65 20.18
CA THR A 250 9.81 24.10 20.06
C THR A 250 9.80 22.57 19.99
N LYS A 251 10.96 21.94 19.72
CA LYS A 251 11.06 20.51 19.40
C LYS A 251 10.17 20.08 18.23
N GLU A 252 9.84 21.02 17.35
CA GLU A 252 9.21 20.74 16.07
C GLU A 252 10.14 19.90 15.21
N GLN A 253 9.58 18.96 14.47
CA GLN A 253 10.35 18.00 13.65
C GLN A 253 10.06 18.24 12.18
N GLU A 254 11.11 18.46 11.39
CA GLU A 254 11.04 18.37 9.94
C GLU A 254 11.33 16.95 9.49
N TYR A 255 10.70 16.55 8.38
CA TYR A 255 10.69 15.15 7.93
C TYR A 255 11.30 15.00 6.53
N THR A 256 11.89 13.83 6.28
CA THR A 256 12.33 13.39 4.96
C THR A 256 11.78 12.01 4.65
N PRO A 257 11.29 11.74 3.41
CA PRO A 257 10.74 10.45 3.05
C PRO A 257 11.84 9.40 2.86
N ILE A 258 11.57 8.16 3.28
CA ILE A 258 12.32 6.98 2.88
C ILE A 258 11.73 6.49 1.57
N ARG A 259 12.51 6.51 0.50
CA ARG A 259 12.08 6.09 -0.84
C ARG A 259 12.31 4.60 -1.05
N PHE A 260 11.38 3.98 -1.72
CA PHE A 260 11.47 2.58 -2.16
C PHE A 260 11.11 2.46 -3.64
N SER A 261 11.85 1.62 -4.36
CA SER A 261 11.39 1.08 -5.63
C SER A 261 10.74 -0.28 -5.39
N SER A 262 9.60 -0.52 -6.02
CA SER A 262 8.90 -1.81 -5.98
C SER A 262 8.44 -2.17 -7.40
N SER A 263 8.76 -3.38 -7.85
CA SER A 263 8.38 -3.84 -9.18
C SER A 263 7.92 -5.29 -9.13
N TRP A 264 6.99 -5.66 -10.02
CA TRP A 264 6.59 -7.04 -10.20
C TRP A 264 6.32 -7.38 -11.67
N LEU A 265 6.49 -8.65 -11.99
CA LEU A 265 6.11 -9.29 -13.25
C LEU A 265 5.26 -10.53 -12.95
N ASN A 266 4.16 -10.71 -13.68
CA ASN A 266 3.32 -11.89 -13.59
C ASN A 266 2.93 -12.36 -14.98
N VAL A 267 3.12 -13.64 -15.24
CA VAL A 267 2.76 -14.29 -16.50
C VAL A 267 1.90 -15.49 -16.20
N VAL A 268 0.73 -15.57 -16.82
CA VAL A 268 -0.20 -16.70 -16.73
C VAL A 268 -0.59 -17.15 -18.11
N TYR A 269 -0.59 -18.46 -18.34
CA TYR A 269 -0.94 -19.07 -19.62
C TYR A 269 -2.08 -20.08 -19.48
N GLY A 270 -2.96 -20.12 -20.45
CA GLY A 270 -3.99 -21.16 -20.59
C GLY A 270 -5.41 -20.66 -20.27
N GLN A 271 -6.38 -21.57 -20.35
CA GLN A 271 -7.80 -21.28 -20.16
C GLN A 271 -8.39 -22.11 -19.00
N LYS A 272 -8.43 -23.41 -19.11
CA LYS A 272 -8.92 -24.34 -18.09
C LYS A 272 -7.84 -24.64 -17.05
N TRP A 273 -6.69 -25.06 -17.51
CA TRP A 273 -5.47 -25.16 -16.72
C TRP A 273 -4.63 -23.91 -16.96
N LYS A 274 -4.28 -23.21 -15.88
CA LYS A 274 -3.52 -21.97 -15.94
C LYS A 274 -2.30 -22.05 -15.03
N PRO A 275 -1.14 -22.52 -15.54
CA PRO A 275 0.13 -22.25 -14.90
C PRO A 275 0.44 -20.75 -14.92
N GLY A 276 1.02 -20.27 -13.84
CA GLY A 276 1.42 -18.89 -13.67
C GLY A 276 2.73 -18.78 -12.91
N ILE A 277 3.45 -17.69 -13.17
CA ILE A 277 4.65 -17.30 -12.42
C ILE A 277 4.52 -15.86 -11.99
N PHE A 278 5.08 -15.54 -10.83
CA PHE A 278 5.16 -14.20 -10.27
C PHE A 278 6.57 -13.93 -9.76
N VAL A 279 7.10 -12.74 -10.03
CA VAL A 279 8.35 -12.25 -9.45
C VAL A 279 8.12 -10.81 -8.98
N GLY A 280 8.51 -10.53 -7.75
CA GLY A 280 8.49 -9.21 -7.15
C GLY A 280 9.87 -8.82 -6.61
N TYR A 281 10.25 -7.56 -6.77
CA TYR A 281 11.47 -6.97 -6.24
C TYR A 281 11.18 -5.62 -5.63
N ALA A 282 11.69 -5.37 -4.40
CA ALA A 282 11.65 -4.06 -3.78
C ALA A 282 13.01 -3.73 -3.15
N LYS A 283 13.38 -2.44 -3.21
CA LYS A 283 14.67 -1.93 -2.73
C LYS A 283 14.50 -0.60 -2.01
N ASN A 284 15.10 -0.48 -0.84
CA ASN A 284 15.29 0.80 -0.15
C ASN A 284 16.25 1.68 -0.95
N LEU A 285 15.84 2.91 -1.24
CA LEU A 285 16.64 3.92 -1.95
C LEU A 285 17.14 5.02 -1.00
N GLY A 286 16.83 4.90 0.30
CA GLY A 286 17.24 5.86 1.31
C GLY A 286 16.44 7.16 1.31
N THR A 287 17.03 8.16 1.95
CA THR A 287 16.49 9.53 2.09
C THR A 287 17.33 10.51 1.25
N SER A 288 16.80 11.72 1.02
CA SER A 288 17.56 12.80 0.38
C SER A 288 18.37 13.61 1.39
N ASP A 289 17.94 13.58 2.64
CA ASP A 289 18.52 14.34 3.74
C ASP A 289 19.09 13.39 4.78
N GLU A 290 20.08 13.82 5.54
CA GLU A 290 20.60 13.13 6.72
C GLU A 290 19.51 13.04 7.80
N LEU A 291 19.53 11.95 8.56
CA LEU A 291 18.58 11.70 9.66
C LEU A 291 19.23 12.08 11.00
N VAL A 292 18.57 12.91 11.77
CA VAL A 292 19.02 13.28 13.11
C VAL A 292 18.57 12.29 14.20
N SER A 293 17.72 11.32 13.83
CA SER A 293 17.16 10.31 14.73
C SER A 293 17.11 8.94 14.05
N GLU A 294 17.30 7.89 14.85
CA GLU A 294 17.08 6.49 14.40
C GLU A 294 15.59 6.13 14.32
N LYS A 295 14.72 6.98 14.89
CA LYS A 295 13.28 6.74 14.88
C LYS A 295 12.70 7.02 13.49
N LEU A 296 12.21 5.96 12.86
CA LEU A 296 11.55 5.98 11.57
C LEU A 296 10.06 5.66 11.73
N TYR A 297 9.24 6.31 10.92
CA TYR A 297 7.79 6.11 10.86
C TYR A 297 7.42 5.44 9.54
N GLY A 298 7.30 4.11 9.54
CA GLY A 298 7.12 3.41 8.28
C GLY A 298 6.85 1.91 8.40
N THR A 299 6.96 1.24 7.27
CA THR A 299 6.83 -0.22 7.14
C THR A 299 8.11 -0.78 6.54
N GLY A 300 8.72 -1.78 7.17
CA GLY A 300 9.99 -2.36 6.72
C GLY A 300 11.14 -1.36 6.78
N THR A 301 11.22 -0.56 7.82
CA THR A 301 12.20 0.53 7.96
C THR A 301 13.63 0.05 8.16
N ASN A 302 13.82 -1.23 8.51
CA ASN A 302 15.11 -1.92 8.61
C ASN A 302 15.37 -2.87 7.42
N LEU A 303 14.55 -2.79 6.37
CA LEU A 303 14.62 -3.65 5.19
C LEU A 303 15.41 -2.93 4.09
N ASP A 304 16.45 -3.57 3.59
CA ASP A 304 17.19 -3.10 2.42
C ASP A 304 16.51 -3.50 1.12
N LYS A 305 16.21 -4.79 0.96
CA LYS A 305 15.53 -5.33 -0.23
C LYS A 305 14.67 -6.52 0.10
N LEU A 306 13.67 -6.74 -0.74
CA LEU A 306 12.76 -7.88 -0.70
C LEU A 306 12.65 -8.47 -2.10
N VAL A 307 12.78 -9.79 -2.21
CA VAL A 307 12.55 -10.55 -3.43
C VAL A 307 11.48 -11.60 -3.15
N THR A 308 10.53 -11.75 -4.05
CA THR A 308 9.54 -12.83 -3.99
C THR A 308 9.45 -13.47 -5.37
N ALA A 309 9.52 -14.78 -5.41
CA ALA A 309 9.26 -15.58 -6.59
C ALA A 309 8.19 -16.63 -6.27
N GLY A 310 7.23 -16.82 -7.17
CA GLY A 310 6.15 -17.76 -6.99
C GLY A 310 5.75 -18.44 -8.29
N ALA A 311 5.21 -19.64 -8.15
CA ALA A 311 4.58 -20.37 -9.23
C ALA A 311 3.22 -20.91 -8.78
N GLU A 312 2.25 -20.86 -9.66
CA GLU A 312 0.91 -21.37 -9.39
C GLU A 312 0.40 -22.26 -10.51
N LEU A 313 -0.51 -23.15 -10.17
CA LEU A 313 -1.34 -23.87 -11.11
C LEU A 313 -2.80 -23.76 -10.69
N THR A 314 -3.65 -23.26 -11.55
CA THR A 314 -5.09 -23.21 -11.31
C THR A 314 -5.88 -24.02 -12.33
N TYR A 315 -6.97 -24.65 -11.86
CA TYR A 315 -7.96 -25.33 -12.66
C TYR A 315 -9.27 -24.56 -12.60
N ASN A 316 -9.77 -24.12 -13.76
CA ASN A 316 -10.91 -23.23 -13.87
C ASN A 316 -12.00 -23.89 -14.72
N VAL A 317 -13.18 -24.02 -14.15
CA VAL A 317 -14.40 -24.48 -14.83
C VAL A 317 -15.55 -23.53 -14.43
N PRO A 318 -16.71 -23.55 -15.13
CA PRO A 318 -17.83 -22.70 -14.74
C PRO A 318 -18.14 -22.82 -13.24
N HIS A 319 -18.24 -21.68 -12.57
CA HIS A 319 -18.51 -21.53 -11.13
C HIS A 319 -17.41 -22.06 -10.17
N TRP A 320 -16.36 -22.71 -10.64
CA TRP A 320 -15.32 -23.26 -9.77
C TRP A 320 -13.91 -22.87 -10.20
N LYS A 321 -13.10 -22.53 -9.19
CA LYS A 321 -11.64 -22.40 -9.33
C LYS A 321 -10.95 -23.18 -8.22
N PHE A 322 -10.04 -24.05 -8.60
CA PHE A 322 -9.11 -24.72 -7.69
C PHE A 322 -7.69 -24.29 -8.03
N GLY A 323 -6.82 -24.22 -7.04
CA GLY A 323 -5.45 -23.84 -7.33
C GLY A 323 -4.50 -24.11 -6.18
N VAL A 324 -3.22 -24.23 -6.55
CA VAL A 324 -2.08 -24.30 -5.61
C VAL A 324 -1.04 -23.30 -6.06
N GLU A 325 -0.47 -22.56 -5.10
CA GLU A 325 0.60 -21.59 -5.29
C GLU A 325 1.72 -21.90 -4.31
N TYR A 326 2.96 -21.93 -4.81
CA TYR A 326 4.16 -21.92 -4.00
C TYR A 326 4.84 -20.56 -4.13
N THR A 327 5.32 -20.01 -3.02
CA THR A 327 6.00 -18.71 -2.98
C THR A 327 7.23 -18.80 -2.09
N LEU A 328 8.38 -18.38 -2.61
CA LEU A 328 9.60 -18.11 -1.88
C LEU A 328 9.78 -16.60 -1.73
N SER A 329 9.97 -16.12 -0.51
CA SER A 329 10.28 -14.72 -0.22
C SER A 329 11.58 -14.62 0.54
N SER A 330 12.49 -13.75 0.09
CA SER A 330 13.77 -13.45 0.76
C SER A 330 13.86 -11.96 1.03
N ALA A 331 14.14 -11.62 2.27
CA ALA A 331 14.27 -10.25 2.76
C ALA A 331 15.66 -10.02 3.35
N TRP A 332 16.25 -8.87 3.12
CA TRP A 332 17.55 -8.46 3.66
C TRP A 332 17.33 -7.35 4.68
N TYR A 333 17.57 -7.67 5.94
CA TYR A 333 17.46 -6.75 7.06
C TYR A 333 18.84 -6.32 7.53
N GLY A 334 18.96 -5.10 8.02
CA GLY A 334 20.23 -4.56 8.49
C GLY A 334 20.07 -3.35 9.40
N LYS A 335 21.11 -2.54 9.49
CA LYS A 335 21.18 -1.33 10.31
C LYS A 335 20.95 -0.09 9.47
N LEU A 336 20.32 0.92 10.07
CA LEU A 336 20.10 2.22 9.44
C LEU A 336 21.44 2.99 9.36
N ASP A 337 21.79 3.43 8.17
CA ASP A 337 22.75 4.51 7.98
C ASP A 337 22.00 5.85 7.98
N LYS A 338 22.27 6.69 8.97
CA LYS A 338 21.57 7.98 9.10
C LYS A 338 22.00 9.00 8.06
N SER A 339 23.16 8.84 7.45
CA SER A 339 23.67 9.81 6.47
C SER A 339 22.85 9.87 5.19
N ASP A 340 22.21 8.74 4.80
CA ASP A 340 21.43 8.64 3.56
C ASP A 340 20.17 7.77 3.68
N GLY A 341 19.84 7.32 4.89
CA GLY A 341 18.63 6.52 5.17
C GLY A 341 18.65 5.11 4.56
N LYS A 342 19.77 4.63 4.07
CA LYS A 342 19.92 3.27 3.57
C LYS A 342 20.14 2.27 4.68
N ILE A 343 19.96 1.01 4.35
CA ILE A 343 20.17 -0.11 5.28
C ILE A 343 21.46 -0.82 4.87
N ILE A 344 22.40 -0.87 5.80
CA ILE A 344 23.73 -1.46 5.65
C ILE A 344 23.89 -2.68 6.59
N ASP A 345 25.02 -3.40 6.47
CA ASP A 345 25.31 -4.61 7.26
C ASP A 345 24.18 -5.65 7.20
N THR A 346 23.71 -5.94 6.01
CA THR A 346 22.49 -6.73 5.83
C THR A 346 22.73 -8.22 5.93
N HIS A 347 21.74 -8.93 6.50
CA HIS A 347 21.61 -10.39 6.49
C HIS A 347 20.28 -10.79 5.84
N SER A 348 20.26 -11.94 5.17
CA SER A 348 19.06 -12.43 4.50
C SER A 348 18.28 -13.40 5.37
N VAL A 349 16.94 -13.30 5.29
CA VAL A 349 15.99 -14.28 5.85
C VAL A 349 15.05 -14.71 4.74
N SER A 350 14.78 -16.00 4.63
CA SER A 350 13.89 -16.56 3.59
C SER A 350 12.72 -17.29 4.22
N ASN A 351 11.57 -17.22 3.55
CA ASN A 351 10.35 -17.91 3.95
C ASN A 351 9.70 -18.61 2.74
N ASN A 352 9.22 -19.82 2.97
CA ASN A 352 8.50 -20.63 2.00
C ASN A 352 7.02 -20.68 2.36
N ARG A 353 6.14 -20.57 1.38
CA ARG A 353 4.70 -20.62 1.57
C ARG A 353 4.02 -21.44 0.50
N ILE A 354 3.10 -22.32 0.92
CA ILE A 354 2.18 -23.02 0.03
C ILE A 354 0.76 -22.58 0.35
N VAL A 355 -0.01 -22.24 -0.69
CA VAL A 355 -1.42 -21.89 -0.59
C VAL A 355 -2.21 -22.80 -1.50
N ALA A 356 -3.26 -23.42 -0.98
CA ALA A 356 -4.26 -24.13 -1.76
C ALA A 356 -5.60 -23.41 -1.63
N VAL A 357 -6.35 -23.32 -2.74
CA VAL A 357 -7.68 -22.69 -2.74
C VAL A 357 -8.71 -23.53 -3.47
N ALA A 358 -9.95 -23.48 -2.98
CA ALA A 358 -11.16 -23.89 -3.68
C ALA A 358 -12.15 -22.73 -3.60
N MET A 359 -12.62 -22.25 -4.75
CA MET A 359 -13.58 -21.13 -4.83
C MET A 359 -14.81 -21.57 -5.61
N PHE A 360 -15.97 -21.30 -5.04
CA PHE A 360 -17.26 -21.37 -5.71
C PHE A 360 -17.77 -19.95 -6.00
N MET A 361 -18.19 -19.72 -7.22
CA MET A 361 -18.66 -18.41 -7.70
C MET A 361 -20.06 -18.59 -8.31
N PHE A 362 -21.04 -17.85 -7.82
CA PHE A 362 -22.44 -17.90 -8.24
C PHE A 362 -22.96 -16.52 -8.61
#